data_cca327972e075f224db9bd8082860957
#
_entry.id   cca327972e075f224db9bd8082860957
#
_cell.length_a   1.000
_cell.length_b   1.000
_cell.length_c   1.000
_cell.angle_alpha   90.00
_cell.angle_beta   90.00
_cell.angle_gamma   90.00
#
_symmetry.space_group_name_H-M   'P 1'
#
loop_
_entity.id
_entity.type
_entity.pdbx_description
1 polymer ?
#
loop_
_entity_poly.entity_id
_entity_poly.type
_entity_poly.pdbx_seq_one_letter_code
_entity_poly.pdbx_strand_id
1 'polypeptide(L)'
;MSDAGDQSPVLAVRITLLMTASLAVMAGAIVSPSLPALEQHFSHIPRIDYLSRFIITVPSLFMAILAPFAGYVIDTFGRRKLLIGGILLYAAAGVGGAMFDSITAILISRAFLGISTAAIMTTVGTLVGDYFSGAPRNRFMGYRNASNNFGGVIYLVLGGFVATLDWRAPFFIYLVALAILPMVLKFIAEPPRDVSPGGNAGGGRVIPIPWLEIGWVYFAAFIFGVTFYMIPTQVPFYLGELGFADPALSGVGVAASTLSTAITALFYGRIRRHVGIETMLIFGFGLSAIGFFAMGLANALPLLFLGLLLFGAGQGSTTANFSIRLLELAPYHVRGRIMGGQASAVMMGFFISPLLSQSIAKTSSLSVAFFTGALLLLTVSMMFGLRRIVRRPEART
;
A
#
# COMPACT_ATOMS: atom_id res chain seq x y z
N MET A 1 2.96 -9.97 -45.37
CA MET A 1 2.25 -9.09 -44.46
C MET A 1 1.26 -9.97 -43.70
N SER A 2 1.72 -10.58 -42.61
CA SER A 2 0.89 -11.44 -41.77
C SER A 2 0.34 -10.57 -40.62
N ASP A 3 -0.97 -10.50 -40.56
CA ASP A 3 -1.76 -9.94 -39.46
C ASP A 3 -1.25 -10.48 -38.11
N ALA A 4 -0.42 -9.73 -37.44
CA ALA A 4 -0.18 -9.91 -36.01
C ALA A 4 -1.44 -9.38 -35.29
N GLY A 5 -2.51 -10.20 -35.30
CA GLY A 5 -3.74 -9.92 -34.63
C GLY A 5 -3.46 -9.47 -33.19
N ASP A 6 -4.05 -8.37 -32.82
CA ASP A 6 -4.09 -7.81 -31.46
C ASP A 6 -4.64 -8.88 -30.49
N GLN A 7 -3.75 -9.78 -30.01
CA GLN A 7 -4.08 -10.79 -28.99
C GLN A 7 -4.17 -10.10 -27.64
N SER A 8 -5.09 -9.15 -27.52
CA SER A 8 -5.43 -8.65 -26.21
C SER A 8 -5.98 -9.80 -25.35
N PRO A 9 -5.41 -10.05 -24.15
CA PRO A 9 -5.84 -11.17 -23.31
C PRO A 9 -7.35 -11.13 -23.09
N VAL A 10 -7.96 -12.30 -23.17
CA VAL A 10 -9.40 -12.50 -22.98
C VAL A 10 -9.85 -11.79 -21.70
N LEU A 11 -11.05 -11.23 -21.70
CA LEU A 11 -11.61 -10.50 -20.56
C LEU A 11 -11.46 -11.26 -19.22
N ALA A 12 -11.58 -12.60 -19.27
CA ALA A 12 -11.40 -13.46 -18.10
C ALA A 12 -10.00 -13.38 -17.48
N VAL A 13 -8.94 -13.29 -18.30
CA VAL A 13 -7.55 -13.09 -17.81
C VAL A 13 -7.42 -11.75 -17.11
N ARG A 14 -7.99 -10.68 -17.70
CA ARG A 14 -7.98 -9.34 -17.13
C ARG A 14 -8.66 -9.31 -15.76
N ILE A 15 -9.86 -9.86 -15.66
CA ILE A 15 -10.63 -9.94 -14.40
C ILE A 15 -9.84 -10.74 -13.36
N THR A 16 -9.29 -11.91 -13.73
CA THR A 16 -8.49 -12.74 -12.81
C THR A 16 -7.30 -11.98 -12.24
N LEU A 17 -6.55 -11.26 -13.08
CA LEU A 17 -5.41 -10.46 -12.64
C LEU A 17 -5.81 -9.29 -11.73
N LEU A 18 -6.94 -8.62 -12.01
CA LEU A 18 -7.45 -7.52 -11.17
C LEU A 18 -7.92 -8.02 -9.81
N MET A 19 -8.68 -9.13 -9.76
CA MET A 19 -9.10 -9.74 -8.50
C MET A 19 -7.90 -10.22 -7.68
N THR A 20 -6.92 -10.85 -8.32
CA THR A 20 -5.71 -11.31 -7.64
C THR A 20 -4.88 -10.12 -7.12
N ALA A 21 -4.79 -9.03 -7.87
CA ALA A 21 -4.09 -7.82 -7.43
C ALA A 21 -4.73 -7.20 -6.17
N SER A 22 -6.06 -7.22 -6.05
CA SER A 22 -6.77 -6.64 -4.90
C SER A 22 -6.50 -7.36 -3.57
N LEU A 23 -6.07 -8.64 -3.61
CA LEU A 23 -5.67 -9.39 -2.40
C LEU A 23 -4.55 -8.70 -1.62
N ALA A 24 -3.68 -7.97 -2.31
CA ALA A 24 -2.58 -7.26 -1.67
C ALA A 24 -3.05 -6.16 -0.69
N VAL A 25 -4.12 -5.45 -1.05
CA VAL A 25 -4.72 -4.42 -0.18
C VAL A 25 -5.50 -5.07 0.96
N MET A 26 -6.19 -6.18 0.68
CA MET A 26 -6.92 -6.93 1.69
C MET A 26 -6.02 -7.40 2.83
N ALA A 27 -4.74 -7.76 2.54
CA ALA A 27 -3.81 -8.31 3.52
C ALA A 27 -3.62 -7.46 4.78
N GLY A 28 -3.64 -6.12 4.64
CA GLY A 28 -3.46 -5.19 5.76
C GLY A 28 -4.74 -4.51 6.24
N ALA A 29 -5.75 -4.38 5.39
CA ALA A 29 -6.88 -3.49 5.66
C ALA A 29 -8.01 -4.16 6.45
N ILE A 30 -8.34 -5.40 6.14
CA ILE A 30 -9.60 -6.04 6.54
C ILE A 30 -9.75 -6.26 8.04
N VAL A 31 -8.64 -6.45 8.76
CA VAL A 31 -8.61 -6.73 10.20
C VAL A 31 -8.53 -5.45 11.04
N SER A 32 -8.25 -4.30 10.42
CA SER A 32 -8.09 -3.02 11.12
C SER A 32 -9.24 -2.69 12.10
N PRO A 33 -10.53 -2.83 11.72
CA PRO A 33 -11.64 -2.56 12.62
C PRO A 33 -11.73 -3.49 13.85
N SER A 34 -11.15 -4.71 13.76
CA SER A 34 -11.15 -5.70 14.85
C SER A 34 -10.07 -5.46 15.90
N LEU A 35 -9.10 -4.58 15.65
CA LEU A 35 -7.93 -4.42 16.51
C LEU A 35 -8.29 -4.07 17.97
N PRO A 36 -9.24 -3.16 18.28
CA PRO A 36 -9.60 -2.86 19.65
C PRO A 36 -10.17 -4.07 20.40
N ALA A 37 -11.06 -4.83 19.78
CA ALA A 37 -11.66 -6.03 20.39
C ALA A 37 -10.61 -7.14 20.57
N LEU A 38 -9.69 -7.31 19.62
CA LEU A 38 -8.57 -8.23 19.72
C LEU A 38 -7.63 -7.81 20.87
N GLU A 39 -7.29 -6.55 20.99
CA GLU A 39 -6.46 -6.03 22.08
C GLU A 39 -7.12 -6.28 23.45
N GLN A 40 -8.41 -6.10 23.54
CA GLN A 40 -9.19 -6.43 24.75
C GLN A 40 -9.16 -7.92 25.09
N HIS A 41 -9.33 -8.81 24.08
CA HIS A 41 -9.28 -10.26 24.26
C HIS A 41 -7.92 -10.74 24.82
N PHE A 42 -6.83 -10.17 24.35
CA PHE A 42 -5.45 -10.50 24.78
C PHE A 42 -4.90 -9.53 25.83
N SER A 43 -5.75 -8.80 26.57
CA SER A 43 -5.35 -7.75 27.53
C SER A 43 -4.40 -8.23 28.63
N HIS A 44 -4.37 -9.54 28.91
CA HIS A 44 -3.46 -10.16 29.87
C HIS A 44 -2.00 -10.27 29.36
N ILE A 45 -1.74 -10.01 28.06
CA ILE A 45 -0.42 -10.15 27.46
C ILE A 45 0.33 -8.81 27.55
N PRO A 46 1.58 -8.78 28.08
CA PRO A 46 2.38 -7.56 28.13
C PRO A 46 2.59 -6.96 26.73
N ARG A 47 2.47 -5.65 26.61
CA ARG A 47 2.64 -4.88 25.34
C ARG A 47 1.67 -5.27 24.24
N ILE A 48 0.49 -5.75 24.58
CA ILE A 48 -0.54 -6.12 23.60
C ILE A 48 -0.90 -4.94 22.70
N ASP A 49 -0.82 -3.73 23.18
CA ASP A 49 -1.04 -2.48 22.46
C ASP A 49 -0.11 -2.30 21.23
N TYR A 50 1.10 -2.81 21.26
CA TYR A 50 1.96 -2.87 20.08
C TYR A 50 1.69 -4.13 19.25
N LEU A 51 1.50 -5.29 19.91
CA LEU A 51 1.34 -6.57 19.25
C LEU A 51 0.04 -6.62 18.42
N SER A 52 -1.04 -6.02 18.91
CA SER A 52 -2.31 -5.90 18.16
C SER A 52 -2.10 -5.16 16.83
N ARG A 53 -1.39 -4.06 16.84
CA ARG A 53 -1.10 -3.28 15.63
C ARG A 53 -0.14 -3.99 14.69
N PHE A 54 0.78 -4.79 15.22
CA PHE A 54 1.68 -5.61 14.40
C PHE A 54 0.94 -6.67 13.58
N ILE A 55 -0.24 -7.09 13.97
CA ILE A 55 -1.07 -8.03 13.18
C ILE A 55 -1.31 -7.51 11.76
N ILE A 56 -1.51 -6.22 11.58
CA ILE A 56 -1.73 -5.63 10.25
C ILE A 56 -0.46 -5.08 9.61
N THR A 57 0.63 -4.88 10.36
CA THR A 57 1.86 -4.28 9.82
C THR A 57 3.00 -5.26 9.59
N VAL A 58 3.05 -6.41 10.28
CA VAL A 58 4.04 -7.47 10.02
C VAL A 58 4.02 -7.95 8.57
N PRO A 59 2.89 -8.13 7.88
CA PRO A 59 2.91 -8.45 6.46
C PRO A 59 3.74 -7.47 5.64
N SER A 60 3.66 -6.17 5.93
CA SER A 60 4.42 -5.14 5.21
C SER A 60 5.93 -5.25 5.42
N LEU A 61 6.39 -5.68 6.60
CA LEU A 61 7.80 -5.95 6.84
C LEU A 61 8.34 -7.04 5.90
N PHE A 62 7.63 -8.16 5.80
CA PHE A 62 8.05 -9.26 4.93
C PHE A 62 7.96 -8.88 3.45
N MET A 63 6.96 -8.08 3.06
CA MET A 63 6.89 -7.50 1.71
C MET A 63 8.09 -6.58 1.43
N ALA A 64 8.48 -5.71 2.37
CA ALA A 64 9.64 -4.83 2.22
C ALA A 64 10.95 -5.59 2.04
N ILE A 65 11.15 -6.66 2.83
CA ILE A 65 12.35 -7.51 2.77
C ILE A 65 12.40 -8.30 1.46
N LEU A 66 11.26 -8.84 1.02
CA LEU A 66 11.20 -9.73 -0.15
C LEU A 66 11.14 -8.99 -1.48
N ALA A 67 10.73 -7.72 -1.51
CA ALA A 67 10.61 -6.94 -2.75
C ALA A 67 11.89 -6.94 -3.62
N PRO A 68 13.12 -6.80 -3.08
CA PRO A 68 14.32 -6.86 -3.89
C PRO A 68 14.62 -8.24 -4.51
N PHE A 69 14.15 -9.32 -3.88
CA PHE A 69 14.43 -10.70 -4.30
C PHE A 69 13.34 -11.28 -5.21
N ALA A 70 12.27 -10.54 -5.41
CA ALA A 70 11.08 -11.01 -6.08
C ALA A 70 11.33 -11.46 -7.52
N GLY A 71 12.20 -10.75 -8.26
CA GLY A 71 12.59 -11.12 -9.62
C GLY A 71 13.25 -12.50 -9.67
N TYR A 72 14.22 -12.75 -8.81
CA TYR A 72 14.94 -14.02 -8.73
C TYR A 72 13.98 -15.21 -8.46
N VAL A 73 13.05 -15.02 -7.52
CA VAL A 73 12.07 -16.07 -7.16
C VAL A 73 11.16 -16.41 -8.36
N ILE A 74 10.69 -15.41 -9.09
CA ILE A 74 9.84 -15.60 -10.27
C ILE A 74 10.59 -16.35 -11.38
N ASP A 75 11.83 -15.97 -11.62
CA ASP A 75 12.65 -16.59 -12.67
C ASP A 75 12.96 -18.06 -12.35
N THR A 76 13.08 -18.40 -11.06
CA THR A 76 13.37 -19.76 -10.61
C THR A 76 12.12 -20.66 -10.66
N PHE A 77 11.01 -20.23 -10.06
CA PHE A 77 9.83 -21.08 -9.86
C PHE A 77 8.78 -20.98 -10.99
N GLY A 78 8.86 -19.95 -11.83
CA GLY A 78 7.84 -19.64 -12.85
C GLY A 78 6.66 -18.85 -12.27
N ARG A 79 5.96 -18.13 -13.15
CA ARG A 79 4.91 -17.17 -12.76
C ARG A 79 3.67 -17.88 -12.20
N ARG A 80 3.15 -18.86 -12.95
CA ARG A 80 1.89 -19.55 -12.62
C ARG A 80 2.01 -20.35 -11.30
N LYS A 81 3.09 -21.10 -11.13
CA LYS A 81 3.29 -21.92 -9.93
C LYS A 81 3.44 -21.06 -8.68
N LEU A 82 4.19 -19.97 -8.79
CA LEU A 82 4.38 -19.02 -7.71
C LEU A 82 3.06 -18.32 -7.31
N LEU A 83 2.21 -17.99 -8.30
CA LEU A 83 0.91 -17.39 -8.06
C LEU A 83 -0.03 -18.37 -7.33
N ILE A 84 -0.11 -19.61 -7.78
CA ILE A 84 -0.93 -20.65 -7.14
C ILE A 84 -0.48 -20.89 -5.71
N GLY A 85 0.81 -21.13 -5.49
CA GLY A 85 1.38 -21.31 -4.15
C GLY A 85 1.18 -20.09 -3.26
N GLY A 86 1.32 -18.88 -3.81
CA GLY A 86 1.03 -17.63 -3.14
C GLY A 86 -0.42 -17.52 -2.67
N ILE A 87 -1.39 -17.85 -3.53
CA ILE A 87 -2.83 -17.81 -3.18
C ILE A 87 -3.18 -18.83 -2.09
N LEU A 88 -2.65 -20.05 -2.20
CA LEU A 88 -2.88 -21.09 -1.19
C LEU A 88 -2.30 -20.69 0.17
N LEU A 89 -1.05 -20.20 0.17
CA LEU A 89 -0.40 -19.72 1.39
C LEU A 89 -1.11 -18.49 1.96
N TYR A 90 -1.62 -17.60 1.10
CA TYR A 90 -2.38 -16.42 1.49
C TYR A 90 -3.67 -16.79 2.22
N ALA A 91 -4.45 -17.73 1.69
CA ALA A 91 -5.66 -18.20 2.32
C ALA A 91 -5.37 -18.90 3.66
N ALA A 92 -4.41 -19.81 3.70
CA ALA A 92 -4.04 -20.56 4.91
C ALA A 92 -3.50 -19.63 6.02
N ALA A 93 -2.57 -18.72 5.68
CA ALA A 93 -2.02 -17.75 6.61
C ALA A 93 -3.07 -16.70 7.01
N GLY A 94 -3.94 -16.29 6.08
CA GLY A 94 -5.02 -15.34 6.33
C GLY A 94 -5.95 -15.77 7.45
N VAL A 95 -6.39 -17.01 7.44
CA VAL A 95 -7.32 -17.58 8.43
C VAL A 95 -6.66 -17.81 9.80
N GLY A 96 -5.34 -17.83 9.89
CA GLY A 96 -4.63 -18.11 11.15
C GLY A 96 -5.06 -17.25 12.33
N GLY A 97 -5.48 -16.00 12.10
CA GLY A 97 -6.02 -15.13 13.16
C GLY A 97 -7.36 -15.60 13.74
N ALA A 98 -8.16 -16.35 12.97
CA ALA A 98 -9.39 -16.93 13.46
C ALA A 98 -9.18 -18.27 14.20
N MET A 99 -8.10 -18.98 13.88
CA MET A 99 -7.86 -20.34 14.36
C MET A 99 -6.96 -20.44 15.59
N PHE A 100 -6.12 -19.40 15.82
CA PHE A 100 -5.15 -19.44 16.91
C PHE A 100 -5.57 -18.55 18.09
N ASP A 101 -5.41 -19.08 19.31
CA ASP A 101 -5.59 -18.37 20.59
C ASP A 101 -4.28 -17.85 21.16
N SER A 102 -3.23 -17.74 20.35
CA SER A 102 -1.93 -17.21 20.71
C SER A 102 -1.55 -16.05 19.82
N ILE A 103 -1.26 -14.89 20.42
CA ILE A 103 -0.81 -13.70 19.68
C ILE A 103 0.44 -13.97 18.84
N THR A 104 1.37 -14.78 19.39
CA THR A 104 2.59 -15.17 18.67
C THR A 104 2.27 -16.02 17.43
N ALA A 105 1.37 -16.99 17.53
CA ALA A 105 0.94 -17.80 16.40
C ALA A 105 0.20 -16.95 15.34
N ILE A 106 -0.61 -16.00 15.78
CA ILE A 106 -1.25 -15.03 14.89
C ILE A 106 -0.18 -14.19 14.17
N LEU A 107 0.82 -13.65 14.86
CA LEU A 107 1.90 -12.86 14.24
C LEU A 107 2.74 -13.68 13.26
N ILE A 108 3.03 -14.94 13.57
CA ILE A 108 3.70 -15.85 12.64
C ILE A 108 2.84 -16.06 11.39
N SER A 109 1.54 -16.27 11.53
CA SER A 109 0.63 -16.37 10.38
C SER A 109 0.64 -15.09 9.55
N ARG A 110 0.75 -13.90 10.16
CA ARG A 110 0.88 -12.62 9.47
C ARG A 110 2.19 -12.49 8.69
N ALA A 111 3.30 -13.06 9.21
CA ALA A 111 4.56 -13.13 8.47
C ALA A 111 4.40 -13.95 7.17
N PHE A 112 3.80 -15.12 7.25
CA PHE A 112 3.49 -15.93 6.06
C PHE A 112 2.50 -15.24 5.10
N LEU A 113 1.53 -14.49 5.63
CA LEU A 113 0.65 -13.65 4.82
C LEU A 113 1.44 -12.58 4.05
N GLY A 114 2.44 -11.97 4.67
CA GLY A 114 3.34 -11.01 4.01
C GLY A 114 4.16 -11.64 2.89
N ILE A 115 4.73 -12.84 3.13
CA ILE A 115 5.47 -13.62 2.13
C ILE A 115 4.58 -13.94 0.93
N SER A 116 3.37 -14.45 1.18
CA SER A 116 2.41 -14.80 0.13
C SER A 116 1.96 -13.56 -0.67
N THR A 117 1.71 -12.45 0.03
CA THR A 117 1.31 -11.19 -0.61
C THR A 117 2.43 -10.64 -1.50
N ALA A 118 3.69 -10.69 -1.06
CA ALA A 118 4.84 -10.32 -1.86
C ALA A 118 4.93 -11.17 -3.14
N ALA A 119 4.75 -12.50 -3.03
CA ALA A 119 4.75 -13.42 -4.16
C ALA A 119 3.62 -13.08 -5.15
N ILE A 120 2.39 -12.87 -4.66
CA ILE A 120 1.23 -12.51 -5.48
C ILE A 120 1.47 -11.17 -6.21
N MET A 121 1.86 -10.11 -5.48
CA MET A 121 2.04 -8.77 -6.06
C MET A 121 3.08 -8.77 -7.18
N THR A 122 4.20 -9.44 -6.94
CA THR A 122 5.31 -9.49 -7.89
C THR A 122 4.93 -10.30 -9.12
N THR A 123 4.31 -11.47 -8.91
CA THR A 123 3.86 -12.33 -10.02
C THR A 123 2.81 -11.64 -10.88
N VAL A 124 1.81 -10.99 -10.29
CA VAL A 124 0.81 -10.22 -11.04
C VAL A 124 1.47 -9.07 -11.82
N GLY A 125 2.43 -8.38 -11.20
CA GLY A 125 3.20 -7.32 -11.87
C GLY A 125 3.94 -7.82 -13.10
N THR A 126 4.61 -8.98 -13.01
CA THR A 126 5.34 -9.62 -14.11
C THR A 126 4.37 -10.10 -15.19
N LEU A 127 3.29 -10.82 -14.85
CA LEU A 127 2.28 -11.29 -15.79
C LEU A 127 1.64 -10.14 -16.58
N VAL A 128 1.43 -8.98 -15.95
CA VAL A 128 0.98 -7.79 -16.67
C VAL A 128 2.02 -7.33 -17.70
N GLY A 129 3.32 -7.42 -17.35
CA GLY A 129 4.41 -7.15 -18.28
C GLY A 129 4.46 -8.13 -19.46
N ASP A 130 4.20 -9.41 -19.19
CA ASP A 130 4.26 -10.48 -20.18
C ASP A 130 3.03 -10.50 -21.11
N TYR A 131 1.83 -10.18 -20.58
CA TYR A 131 0.58 -10.25 -21.35
C TYR A 131 0.21 -8.94 -22.06
N PHE A 132 0.77 -7.83 -21.65
CA PHE A 132 0.43 -6.51 -22.20
C PHE A 132 1.67 -5.72 -22.60
N SER A 133 1.62 -5.04 -23.75
CA SER A 133 2.66 -4.14 -24.22
C SER A 133 2.08 -2.77 -24.56
N GLY A 134 2.92 -1.74 -24.57
CA GLY A 134 2.54 -0.38 -25.01
C GLY A 134 1.35 0.26 -24.29
N ALA A 135 0.44 0.86 -25.03
CA ALA A 135 -0.74 1.56 -24.50
C ALA A 135 -1.73 0.66 -23.72
N PRO A 136 -2.02 -0.59 -24.14
CA PRO A 136 -2.82 -1.54 -23.36
C PRO A 136 -2.25 -1.83 -21.97
N ARG A 137 -0.92 -1.96 -21.83
CA ARG A 137 -0.25 -2.14 -20.53
C ARG A 137 -0.50 -0.96 -19.59
N ASN A 138 -0.34 0.25 -20.09
CA ASN A 138 -0.56 1.46 -19.29
C ASN A 138 -2.02 1.57 -18.83
N ARG A 139 -2.98 1.26 -19.70
CA ARG A 139 -4.41 1.23 -19.37
C ARG A 139 -4.71 0.16 -18.31
N PHE A 140 -4.13 -1.04 -18.44
CA PHE A 140 -4.33 -2.12 -17.46
C PHE A 140 -3.75 -1.77 -16.09
N MET A 141 -2.60 -1.10 -16.03
CA MET A 141 -2.02 -0.61 -14.77
C MET A 141 -2.95 0.40 -14.08
N GLY A 142 -3.63 1.24 -14.86
CA GLY A 142 -4.70 2.12 -14.35
C GLY A 142 -5.85 1.33 -13.73
N TYR A 143 -6.37 0.31 -14.40
CA TYR A 143 -7.42 -0.56 -13.87
C TYR A 143 -6.98 -1.31 -12.61
N ARG A 144 -5.73 -1.81 -12.58
CA ARG A 144 -5.14 -2.44 -11.40
C ARG A 144 -5.12 -1.50 -10.19
N ASN A 145 -4.68 -0.27 -10.38
CA ASN A 145 -4.66 0.73 -9.29
C ASN A 145 -6.08 1.07 -8.82
N ALA A 146 -7.03 1.22 -9.74
CA ALA A 146 -8.44 1.42 -9.40
C ALA A 146 -9.01 0.21 -8.62
N SER A 147 -8.75 -1.03 -9.09
CA SER A 147 -9.15 -2.26 -8.41
C SER A 147 -8.59 -2.36 -6.99
N ASN A 148 -7.33 -1.99 -6.79
CA ASN A 148 -6.71 -1.96 -5.46
C ASN A 148 -7.40 -0.95 -4.54
N ASN A 149 -7.66 0.25 -5.00
CA ASN A 149 -8.27 1.30 -4.18
C ASN A 149 -9.74 0.98 -3.85
N PHE A 150 -10.55 0.61 -4.84
CA PHE A 150 -11.95 0.25 -4.61
C PHE A 150 -12.08 -1.07 -3.83
N GLY A 151 -11.20 -2.06 -4.10
CA GLY A 151 -11.10 -3.28 -3.32
C GLY A 151 -10.81 -2.97 -1.85
N GLY A 152 -9.88 -2.05 -1.58
CA GLY A 152 -9.56 -1.59 -0.23
C GLY A 152 -10.77 -1.00 0.50
N VAL A 153 -11.56 -0.17 -0.16
CA VAL A 153 -12.82 0.38 0.41
C VAL A 153 -13.79 -0.75 0.76
N ILE A 154 -14.02 -1.67 -0.18
CA ILE A 154 -14.94 -2.79 0.02
C ILE A 154 -14.47 -3.67 1.18
N TYR A 155 -13.19 -4.04 1.22
CA TYR A 155 -12.63 -4.90 2.27
C TYR A 155 -12.66 -4.25 3.65
N LEU A 156 -12.42 -2.94 3.75
CA LEU A 156 -12.51 -2.20 5.02
C LEU A 156 -13.94 -2.13 5.55
N VAL A 157 -14.90 -1.83 4.69
CA VAL A 157 -16.32 -1.79 5.06
C VAL A 157 -16.80 -3.19 5.46
N LEU A 158 -16.54 -4.21 4.63
CA LEU A 158 -16.91 -5.59 4.94
C LEU A 158 -16.24 -6.08 6.22
N GLY A 159 -14.94 -5.80 6.39
CA GLY A 159 -14.19 -6.14 7.59
C GLY A 159 -14.80 -5.52 8.85
N GLY A 160 -15.19 -4.25 8.77
CA GLY A 160 -15.87 -3.55 9.86
C GLY A 160 -17.21 -4.17 10.21
N PHE A 161 -18.08 -4.42 9.23
CA PHE A 161 -19.39 -5.07 9.47
C PHE A 161 -19.26 -6.49 10.01
N VAL A 162 -18.35 -7.30 9.47
CA VAL A 162 -18.13 -8.66 9.92
C VAL A 162 -17.50 -8.69 11.31
N ALA A 163 -16.69 -7.72 11.66
CA ALA A 163 -16.07 -7.57 12.98
C ALA A 163 -17.09 -7.28 14.11
N THR A 164 -18.29 -6.80 13.78
CA THR A 164 -19.36 -6.63 14.79
C THR A 164 -19.90 -7.96 15.31
N LEU A 165 -19.72 -9.06 14.56
CA LEU A 165 -20.15 -10.39 14.98
C LEU A 165 -19.13 -11.03 15.95
N ASP A 166 -17.85 -10.98 15.56
CA ASP A 166 -16.72 -11.47 16.35
C ASP A 166 -15.44 -10.87 15.77
N TRP A 167 -14.45 -10.53 16.61
CA TRP A 167 -13.16 -9.99 16.16
C TRP A 167 -12.38 -10.96 15.26
N ARG A 168 -12.65 -12.26 15.33
CA ARG A 168 -12.06 -13.30 14.48
C ARG A 168 -12.72 -13.38 13.10
N ALA A 169 -13.97 -12.95 12.98
CA ALA A 169 -14.74 -13.13 11.76
C ALA A 169 -14.12 -12.51 10.49
N PRO A 170 -13.49 -11.32 10.52
CA PRO A 170 -12.81 -10.76 9.35
C PRO A 170 -11.67 -11.63 8.80
N PHE A 171 -11.05 -12.47 9.62
CA PHE A 171 -9.99 -13.36 9.16
C PHE A 171 -10.49 -14.45 8.20
N PHE A 172 -11.76 -14.84 8.27
CA PHE A 172 -12.34 -15.80 7.32
C PHE A 172 -12.50 -15.21 5.91
N ILE A 173 -12.53 -13.87 5.77
CA ILE A 173 -12.64 -13.22 4.45
C ILE A 173 -11.40 -13.51 3.59
N TYR A 174 -10.24 -13.81 4.19
CA TYR A 174 -9.05 -14.23 3.44
C TYR A 174 -9.27 -15.50 2.58
N LEU A 175 -10.27 -16.33 2.92
CA LEU A 175 -10.67 -17.50 2.11
C LEU A 175 -11.22 -17.12 0.73
N VAL A 176 -11.62 -15.87 0.50
CA VAL A 176 -11.99 -15.36 -0.84
C VAL A 176 -10.84 -15.59 -1.85
N ALA A 177 -9.59 -15.64 -1.39
CA ALA A 177 -8.46 -15.99 -2.25
C ALA A 177 -8.64 -17.38 -2.91
N LEU A 178 -9.24 -18.35 -2.21
CA LEU A 178 -9.54 -19.68 -2.76
C LEU A 178 -10.62 -19.63 -3.86
N ALA A 179 -11.55 -18.66 -3.81
CA ALA A 179 -12.52 -18.47 -4.88
C ALA A 179 -11.87 -17.93 -6.18
N ILE A 180 -10.73 -17.26 -6.07
CA ILE A 180 -9.95 -16.79 -7.22
C ILE A 180 -9.10 -17.91 -7.83
N LEU A 181 -8.72 -18.92 -7.03
CA LEU A 181 -7.85 -20.02 -7.47
C LEU A 181 -8.34 -20.77 -8.72
N PRO A 182 -9.60 -21.18 -8.86
CA PRO A 182 -10.12 -21.81 -10.09
C PRO A 182 -9.95 -20.91 -11.33
N MET A 183 -10.12 -19.61 -11.16
CA MET A 183 -9.92 -18.66 -12.26
C MET A 183 -8.45 -18.59 -12.67
N VAL A 184 -7.52 -18.59 -11.71
CA VAL A 184 -6.08 -18.64 -11.99
C VAL A 184 -5.71 -19.94 -12.69
N LEU A 185 -6.22 -21.08 -12.21
CA LEU A 185 -5.95 -22.40 -12.80
C LEU A 185 -6.44 -22.49 -14.26
N LYS A 186 -7.61 -21.87 -14.55
CA LYS A 186 -8.24 -21.96 -15.87
C LYS A 186 -7.71 -20.92 -16.86
N PHE A 187 -7.45 -19.69 -16.43
CA PHE A 187 -7.21 -18.56 -17.33
C PHE A 187 -5.78 -18.07 -17.35
N ILE A 188 -4.95 -18.36 -16.34
CA ILE A 188 -3.56 -17.92 -16.31
C ILE A 188 -2.67 -19.03 -16.85
N ALA A 189 -2.11 -18.82 -18.04
CA ALA A 189 -1.10 -19.69 -18.63
C ALA A 189 0.31 -19.25 -18.17
N GLU A 190 1.27 -20.18 -18.17
CA GLU A 190 2.69 -19.81 -17.99
C GLU A 190 3.17 -19.16 -19.30
N PRO A 191 3.64 -17.88 -19.27
CA PRO A 191 4.18 -17.26 -20.46
C PRO A 191 5.42 -18.02 -20.93
N PRO A 192 5.68 -18.10 -22.26
CA PRO A 192 6.95 -18.61 -22.78
C PRO A 192 8.10 -17.88 -22.08
N ARG A 193 9.11 -18.62 -21.66
CA ARG A 193 10.34 -18.01 -21.16
C ARG A 193 11.08 -17.44 -22.36
N ASP A 194 10.90 -16.15 -22.64
CA ASP A 194 11.84 -15.44 -23.49
C ASP A 194 13.16 -15.37 -22.70
N VAL A 195 14.02 -16.33 -22.98
CA VAL A 195 15.45 -16.24 -22.65
C VAL A 195 16.03 -15.21 -23.63
N SER A 196 15.66 -13.96 -23.47
CA SER A 196 16.43 -12.88 -24.09
C SER A 196 17.79 -12.92 -23.41
N PRO A 197 18.86 -13.30 -24.10
CA PRO A 197 20.21 -13.23 -23.54
C PRO A 197 20.41 -11.77 -23.14
N GLY A 198 20.69 -11.54 -21.87
CA GLY A 198 20.83 -10.27 -21.19
C GLY A 198 20.93 -9.09 -22.13
N GLY A 199 19.97 -8.17 -22.03
CA GLY A 199 20.00 -6.96 -22.85
C GLY A 199 21.40 -6.41 -22.81
N ASN A 200 22.02 -6.31 -23.99
CA ASN A 200 23.34 -5.79 -24.19
C ASN A 200 23.52 -4.60 -23.25
N ALA A 201 24.40 -4.76 -22.27
CA ALA A 201 25.08 -3.63 -21.69
C ALA A 201 25.91 -3.00 -22.83
N GLY A 202 25.20 -2.37 -23.75
CA GLY A 202 25.82 -1.50 -24.72
C GLY A 202 26.64 -0.52 -23.90
N GLY A 203 27.93 -0.38 -24.23
CA GLY A 203 28.91 0.48 -23.60
C GLY A 203 28.49 1.96 -23.62
N GLY A 204 27.38 2.26 -22.96
CA GLY A 204 26.86 3.58 -22.72
C GLY A 204 27.63 4.19 -21.55
N ARG A 205 28.04 5.44 -21.70
CA ARG A 205 28.57 6.32 -20.67
C ARG A 205 27.87 6.02 -19.35
N VAL A 206 28.62 5.65 -18.30
CA VAL A 206 28.10 5.46 -16.95
C VAL A 206 27.53 6.79 -16.49
N ILE A 207 26.22 6.96 -16.62
CA ILE A 207 25.52 8.14 -16.12
C ILE A 207 25.51 8.03 -14.59
N PRO A 208 26.10 8.99 -13.86
CA PRO A 208 26.12 8.93 -12.41
C PRO A 208 24.69 8.92 -11.87
N ILE A 209 24.42 7.99 -10.94
CA ILE A 209 23.10 7.88 -10.31
C ILE A 209 22.97 8.99 -9.27
N PRO A 210 21.93 9.84 -9.33
CA PRO A 210 21.74 10.92 -8.38
C PRO A 210 21.16 10.41 -7.05
N TRP A 211 21.99 9.68 -6.27
CA TRP A 211 21.56 9.02 -5.04
C TRP A 211 20.94 9.97 -4.02
N LEU A 212 21.42 11.21 -3.93
CA LEU A 212 20.85 12.20 -3.02
C LEU A 212 19.39 12.52 -3.37
N GLU A 213 19.09 12.69 -4.67
CA GLU A 213 17.74 12.97 -5.15
C GLU A 213 16.81 11.78 -4.92
N ILE A 214 17.30 10.58 -5.23
CA ILE A 214 16.59 9.33 -5.01
C ILE A 214 16.33 9.12 -3.51
N GLY A 215 17.33 9.39 -2.67
CA GLY A 215 17.21 9.30 -1.21
C GLY A 215 16.11 10.20 -0.65
N TRP A 216 15.96 11.41 -1.17
CA TRP A 216 14.87 12.31 -0.79
C TRP A 216 13.49 11.77 -1.16
N VAL A 217 13.35 11.16 -2.32
CA VAL A 217 12.09 10.53 -2.73
C VAL A 217 11.80 9.31 -1.86
N TYR A 218 12.81 8.50 -1.52
CA TYR A 218 12.65 7.36 -0.61
C TYR A 218 12.26 7.80 0.79
N PHE A 219 12.89 8.86 1.31
CA PHE A 219 12.52 9.43 2.60
C PHE A 219 11.06 9.91 2.61
N ALA A 220 10.65 10.66 1.60
CA ALA A 220 9.26 11.10 1.46
C ALA A 220 8.28 9.93 1.33
N ALA A 221 8.66 8.88 0.58
CA ALA A 221 7.88 7.66 0.44
C ALA A 221 7.79 6.85 1.76
N PHE A 222 8.85 6.85 2.57
CA PHE A 222 8.85 6.26 3.90
C PHE A 222 7.91 7.03 4.84
N ILE A 223 7.99 8.36 4.91
CA ILE A 223 7.09 9.19 5.73
C ILE A 223 5.63 9.05 5.27
N PHE A 224 5.41 9.00 3.94
CA PHE A 224 4.10 8.63 3.38
C PHE A 224 3.61 7.31 3.97
N GLY A 225 4.46 6.27 3.96
CA GLY A 225 4.12 4.96 4.52
C GLY A 225 3.77 5.04 6.01
N VAL A 226 4.61 5.69 6.82
CA VAL A 226 4.37 5.86 8.27
C VAL A 226 3.03 6.50 8.52
N THR A 227 2.73 7.63 7.89
CA THR A 227 1.49 8.37 8.12
C THR A 227 0.27 7.67 7.52
N PHE A 228 0.39 7.04 6.36
CA PHE A 228 -0.71 6.30 5.76
C PHE A 228 -1.19 5.15 6.67
N TYR A 229 -0.26 4.41 7.28
CA TYR A 229 -0.62 3.28 8.14
C TYR A 229 -1.03 3.68 9.56
N MET A 230 -0.82 4.93 9.96
CA MET A 230 -1.44 5.45 11.20
C MET A 230 -2.97 5.41 11.14
N ILE A 231 -3.57 5.55 9.95
CA ILE A 231 -5.03 5.49 9.79
C ILE A 231 -5.57 4.12 10.22
N PRO A 232 -5.23 3.00 9.57
CA PRO A 232 -5.78 1.69 9.95
C PRO A 232 -5.28 1.19 11.31
N THR A 233 -4.17 1.70 11.85
CA THR A 233 -3.64 1.26 13.15
C THR A 233 -4.15 2.06 14.33
N GLN A 234 -4.55 3.32 14.17
CA GLN A 234 -4.91 4.20 15.29
C GLN A 234 -6.36 4.68 15.27
N VAL A 235 -6.97 4.86 14.07
CA VAL A 235 -8.35 5.38 13.97
C VAL A 235 -9.38 4.50 14.69
N PRO A 236 -9.32 3.14 14.64
CA PRO A 236 -10.27 2.33 15.39
C PRO A 236 -10.20 2.55 16.91
N PHE A 237 -9.01 2.79 17.46
CA PHE A 237 -8.83 3.09 18.87
C PHE A 237 -9.26 4.51 19.21
N TYR A 238 -8.96 5.47 18.32
CA TYR A 238 -9.36 6.87 18.53
C TYR A 238 -10.88 7.05 18.50
N LEU A 239 -11.58 6.31 17.65
CA LEU A 239 -13.05 6.23 17.68
C LEU A 239 -13.56 5.72 19.03
N GLY A 240 -12.89 4.71 19.61
CA GLY A 240 -13.19 4.21 20.96
C GLY A 240 -13.01 5.27 22.05
N GLU A 241 -11.92 6.06 22.00
CA GLU A 241 -11.69 7.20 22.93
C GLU A 241 -12.76 8.29 22.80
N LEU A 242 -13.29 8.51 21.59
CA LEU A 242 -14.40 9.45 21.34
C LEU A 242 -15.78 8.91 21.74
N GLY A 243 -15.86 7.67 22.28
CA GLY A 243 -17.11 7.04 22.70
C GLY A 243 -17.82 6.26 21.59
N PHE A 244 -17.20 6.05 20.45
CA PHE A 244 -17.75 5.35 19.29
C PHE A 244 -17.02 4.02 19.00
N ALA A 245 -17.05 3.08 19.96
CA ALA A 245 -16.35 1.80 19.88
C ALA A 245 -17.05 0.77 18.94
N ASP A 246 -17.54 1.20 17.78
CA ASP A 246 -18.19 0.38 16.79
C ASP A 246 -17.19 -0.03 15.67
N PRO A 247 -16.94 -1.36 15.46
CA PRO A 247 -16.07 -1.82 14.38
C PRO A 247 -16.58 -1.44 12.99
N ALA A 248 -17.91 -1.41 12.77
CA ALA A 248 -18.47 -1.01 11.47
C ALA A 248 -18.14 0.46 11.17
N LEU A 249 -18.28 1.35 12.15
CA LEU A 249 -17.92 2.76 12.03
C LEU A 249 -16.42 2.94 11.80
N SER A 250 -15.59 2.14 12.47
CA SER A 250 -14.13 2.11 12.25
C SER A 250 -13.80 1.72 10.81
N GLY A 251 -14.43 0.68 10.27
CA GLY A 251 -14.28 0.26 8.88
C GLY A 251 -14.68 1.35 7.89
N VAL A 252 -15.83 2.00 8.11
CA VAL A 252 -16.30 3.13 7.28
C VAL A 252 -15.35 4.32 7.36
N GLY A 253 -14.84 4.65 8.54
CA GLY A 253 -13.90 5.77 8.74
C GLY A 253 -12.60 5.57 7.96
N VAL A 254 -11.96 4.40 8.10
CA VAL A 254 -10.74 4.07 7.35
C VAL A 254 -11.04 3.99 5.84
N ALA A 255 -12.20 3.44 5.45
CA ALA A 255 -12.63 3.37 4.05
C ALA A 255 -12.85 4.77 3.44
N ALA A 256 -13.35 5.74 4.22
CA ALA A 256 -13.55 7.11 3.75
C ALA A 256 -12.22 7.76 3.32
N SER A 257 -11.13 7.58 4.08
CA SER A 257 -9.80 8.07 3.70
C SER A 257 -9.29 7.39 2.42
N THR A 258 -9.49 6.06 2.31
CA THR A 258 -9.09 5.28 1.13
C THR A 258 -9.90 5.69 -0.11
N LEU A 259 -11.20 5.93 0.04
CA LEU A 259 -12.06 6.41 -1.04
C LEU A 259 -11.64 7.80 -1.52
N SER A 260 -11.35 8.72 -0.58
CA SER A 260 -10.85 10.04 -0.91
C SER A 260 -9.51 9.96 -1.67
N THR A 261 -8.61 9.07 -1.27
CA THR A 261 -7.37 8.76 -1.97
C THR A 261 -7.64 8.28 -3.40
N ALA A 262 -8.58 7.35 -3.58
CA ALA A 262 -8.96 6.82 -4.88
C ALA A 262 -9.52 7.91 -5.81
N ILE A 263 -10.44 8.72 -5.30
CA ILE A 263 -11.05 9.82 -6.06
C ILE A 263 -9.99 10.82 -6.52
N THR A 264 -9.12 11.26 -5.63
CA THR A 264 -8.06 12.22 -5.98
C THR A 264 -7.08 11.62 -6.97
N ALA A 265 -6.73 10.33 -6.85
CA ALA A 265 -5.87 9.64 -7.80
C ALA A 265 -6.50 9.55 -9.21
N LEU A 266 -7.84 9.45 -9.35
CA LEU A 266 -8.52 9.50 -10.65
C LEU A 266 -8.36 10.86 -11.34
N PHE A 267 -8.36 11.96 -10.57
CA PHE A 267 -8.17 13.31 -11.10
C PHE A 267 -6.70 13.69 -11.28
N TYR A 268 -5.76 12.84 -10.84
CA TYR A 268 -4.32 13.09 -10.91
C TYR A 268 -3.86 13.58 -12.29
N GLY A 269 -4.25 12.90 -13.37
CA GLY A 269 -3.86 13.26 -14.73
C GLY A 269 -4.33 14.64 -15.18
N ARG A 270 -5.52 15.08 -14.72
CA ARG A 270 -6.05 16.42 -14.99
C ARG A 270 -5.26 17.49 -14.23
N ILE A 271 -5.02 17.25 -12.95
CA ILE A 271 -4.25 18.19 -12.09
C ILE A 271 -2.81 18.31 -12.59
N ARG A 272 -2.20 17.20 -12.99
CA ARG A 272 -0.80 17.12 -13.45
C ARG A 272 -0.53 17.94 -14.72
N ARG A 273 -1.54 18.16 -15.56
CA ARG A 273 -1.42 19.00 -16.76
C ARG A 273 -1.15 20.47 -16.44
N HIS A 274 -1.60 20.97 -15.29
CA HIS A 274 -1.49 22.34 -14.87
C HIS A 274 -0.47 22.59 -13.77
N VAL A 275 -0.06 21.51 -13.07
CA VAL A 275 0.76 21.59 -11.85
C VAL A 275 1.96 20.66 -11.95
N GLY A 276 3.16 21.18 -11.66
CA GLY A 276 4.41 20.39 -11.65
C GLY A 276 4.44 19.36 -10.50
N ILE A 277 5.29 18.34 -10.65
CA ILE A 277 5.45 17.23 -9.67
C ILE A 277 5.75 17.76 -8.26
N GLU A 278 6.73 18.68 -8.14
CA GLU A 278 7.12 19.23 -6.85
C GLU A 278 5.97 19.98 -6.17
N THR A 279 5.20 20.77 -6.95
CA THR A 279 4.03 21.47 -6.43
C THR A 279 2.97 20.51 -5.95
N MET A 280 2.72 19.42 -6.69
CA MET A 280 1.76 18.39 -6.26
C MET A 280 2.21 17.68 -4.98
N LEU A 281 3.52 17.44 -4.79
CA LEU A 281 4.05 16.89 -3.55
C LEU A 281 3.86 17.86 -2.37
N ILE A 282 4.14 19.16 -2.58
CA ILE A 282 3.93 20.20 -1.57
C ILE A 282 2.46 20.24 -1.13
N PHE A 283 1.53 20.36 -2.08
CA PHE A 283 0.10 20.40 -1.76
C PHE A 283 -0.44 19.08 -1.21
N GLY A 284 0.03 17.94 -1.73
CA GLY A 284 -0.38 16.62 -1.25
C GLY A 284 0.01 16.38 0.21
N PHE A 285 1.27 16.62 0.57
CA PHE A 285 1.74 16.53 1.95
C PHE A 285 1.13 17.60 2.84
N GLY A 286 0.96 18.84 2.35
CA GLY A 286 0.32 19.94 3.08
C GLY A 286 -1.14 19.64 3.39
N LEU A 287 -1.92 19.16 2.42
CA LEU A 287 -3.32 18.78 2.61
C LEU A 287 -3.46 17.59 3.58
N SER A 288 -2.56 16.61 3.47
CA SER A 288 -2.49 15.49 4.43
C SER A 288 -2.17 15.96 5.84
N ALA A 289 -1.28 16.94 5.99
CA ALA A 289 -0.96 17.55 7.29
C ALA A 289 -2.17 18.24 7.91
N ILE A 290 -2.93 19.00 7.12
CA ILE A 290 -4.19 19.64 7.58
C ILE A 290 -5.19 18.56 8.01
N GLY A 291 -5.30 17.45 7.26
CA GLY A 291 -6.16 16.33 7.63
C GLY A 291 -5.78 15.72 8.98
N PHE A 292 -4.49 15.45 9.21
CA PHE A 292 -3.98 14.94 10.48
C PHE A 292 -4.17 15.93 11.63
N PHE A 293 -3.97 17.22 11.39
CA PHE A 293 -4.23 18.27 12.37
C PHE A 293 -5.71 18.32 12.75
N ALA A 294 -6.61 18.24 11.77
CA ALA A 294 -8.06 18.17 12.03
C ALA A 294 -8.44 16.92 12.84
N MET A 295 -7.82 15.75 12.55
CA MET A 295 -8.02 14.53 13.35
C MET A 295 -7.54 14.72 14.79
N GLY A 296 -6.37 15.36 15.02
CA GLY A 296 -5.86 15.63 16.35
C GLY A 296 -6.75 16.56 17.19
N LEU A 297 -7.50 17.45 16.54
CA LEU A 297 -8.48 18.33 17.16
C LEU A 297 -9.88 17.69 17.32
N ALA A 298 -10.10 16.50 16.76
CA ALA A 298 -11.43 15.94 16.68
C ALA A 298 -11.95 15.56 18.08
N ASN A 299 -13.07 16.13 18.44
CA ASN A 299 -13.89 15.79 19.61
C ASN A 299 -15.26 15.23 19.22
N ALA A 300 -15.53 15.12 17.92
CA ALA A 300 -16.76 14.61 17.33
C ALA A 300 -16.50 13.99 15.96
N LEU A 301 -17.39 13.08 15.52
CA LEU A 301 -17.29 12.36 14.26
C LEU A 301 -17.13 13.26 13.02
N PRO A 302 -17.88 14.38 12.86
CA PRO A 302 -17.76 15.18 11.63
C PRO A 302 -16.35 15.71 11.40
N LEU A 303 -15.66 16.17 12.44
CA LEU A 303 -14.30 16.70 12.32
C LEU A 303 -13.28 15.59 12.04
N LEU A 304 -13.45 14.42 12.68
CA LEU A 304 -12.62 13.24 12.40
C LEU A 304 -12.78 12.81 10.92
N PHE A 305 -14.00 12.69 10.42
CA PHE A 305 -14.25 12.32 9.03
C PHE A 305 -13.73 13.36 8.04
N LEU A 306 -13.88 14.65 8.33
CA LEU A 306 -13.27 15.71 7.52
C LEU A 306 -11.74 15.54 7.46
N GLY A 307 -11.10 15.28 8.60
CA GLY A 307 -9.67 15.01 8.68
C GLY A 307 -9.25 13.81 7.82
N LEU A 308 -10.00 12.70 7.90
CA LEU A 308 -9.78 11.48 7.10
C LEU A 308 -9.91 11.75 5.58
N LEU A 309 -10.90 12.54 5.17
CA LEU A 309 -11.11 12.90 3.76
C LEU A 309 -9.99 13.81 3.25
N LEU A 310 -9.58 14.83 4.01
CA LEU A 310 -8.49 15.73 3.65
C LEU A 310 -7.15 14.98 3.57
N PHE A 311 -6.88 14.11 4.53
CA PHE A 311 -5.70 13.24 4.52
C PHE A 311 -5.69 12.37 3.26
N GLY A 312 -6.77 11.65 2.99
CA GLY A 312 -6.89 10.79 1.81
C GLY A 312 -6.70 11.55 0.50
N ALA A 313 -7.29 12.73 0.36
CA ALA A 313 -7.14 13.58 -0.81
C ALA A 313 -5.67 13.98 -1.05
N GLY A 314 -4.95 14.34 0.00
CA GLY A 314 -3.51 14.62 -0.07
C GLY A 314 -2.70 13.41 -0.52
N GLN A 315 -2.98 12.24 0.03
CA GLN A 315 -2.27 11.00 -0.28
C GLN A 315 -2.47 10.54 -1.74
N GLY A 316 -3.69 10.69 -2.28
CA GLY A 316 -4.00 10.32 -3.66
C GLY A 316 -3.23 11.13 -4.69
N SER A 317 -2.93 12.40 -4.38
CA SER A 317 -2.10 13.26 -5.24
C SER A 317 -0.61 12.94 -5.17
N THR A 318 -0.15 12.27 -4.10
CA THR A 318 1.29 12.09 -3.78
C THR A 318 1.85 10.79 -4.37
N THR A 319 1.08 9.69 -4.32
CA THR A 319 1.57 8.32 -4.61
C THR A 319 2.15 8.17 -6.02
N ALA A 320 1.46 8.69 -7.04
CA ALA A 320 1.90 8.60 -8.42
C ALA A 320 3.17 9.41 -8.68
N ASN A 321 3.36 10.52 -7.95
CA ASN A 321 4.50 11.41 -8.14
C ASN A 321 5.83 10.78 -7.76
N PHE A 322 5.87 9.92 -6.74
CA PHE A 322 7.10 9.22 -6.35
C PHE A 322 7.65 8.38 -7.51
N SER A 323 6.78 7.56 -8.10
CA SER A 323 7.18 6.67 -9.20
C SER A 323 7.61 7.46 -10.44
N ILE A 324 6.88 8.51 -10.80
CA ILE A 324 7.22 9.36 -11.95
C ILE A 324 8.57 10.06 -11.70
N ARG A 325 8.77 10.64 -10.51
CA ARG A 325 10.02 11.33 -10.18
C ARG A 325 11.22 10.39 -10.22
N LEU A 326 11.07 9.18 -9.70
CA LEU A 326 12.14 8.17 -9.74
C LEU A 326 12.43 7.70 -11.17
N LEU A 327 11.42 7.56 -12.03
CA LEU A 327 11.62 7.20 -13.43
C LEU A 327 12.35 8.30 -14.22
N GLU A 328 12.15 9.58 -13.86
CA GLU A 328 12.91 10.71 -14.42
C GLU A 328 14.37 10.70 -13.98
N LEU A 329 14.65 10.33 -12.72
CA LEU A 329 15.99 10.34 -12.14
C LEU A 329 16.81 9.08 -12.46
N ALA A 330 16.15 7.94 -12.66
CA ALA A 330 16.79 6.64 -12.75
C ALA A 330 17.30 6.33 -14.16
N PRO A 331 18.63 6.05 -14.35
CA PRO A 331 19.15 5.47 -15.57
C PRO A 331 18.43 4.13 -15.90
N TYR A 332 18.23 3.86 -17.18
CA TYR A 332 17.41 2.73 -17.66
C TYR A 332 17.80 1.39 -17.03
N HIS A 333 19.10 1.11 -16.92
CA HIS A 333 19.65 -0.16 -16.43
C HIS A 333 19.42 -0.43 -14.92
N VAL A 334 19.07 0.58 -14.12
CA VAL A 334 18.82 0.45 -12.65
C VAL A 334 17.39 0.78 -12.25
N ARG A 335 16.52 1.13 -13.19
CA ARG A 335 15.12 1.54 -12.91
C ARG A 335 14.37 0.54 -12.03
N GLY A 336 14.48 -0.76 -12.35
CA GLY A 336 13.83 -1.79 -11.57
C GLY A 336 14.27 -1.82 -10.10
N ARG A 337 15.57 -1.70 -9.83
CA ARG A 337 16.13 -1.65 -8.48
C ARG A 337 15.67 -0.41 -7.71
N ILE A 338 15.66 0.73 -8.37
CA ILE A 338 15.22 2.00 -7.77
C ILE A 338 13.72 1.97 -7.45
N MET A 339 12.89 1.43 -8.33
CA MET A 339 11.45 1.25 -8.07
C MET A 339 11.19 0.23 -6.95
N GLY A 340 11.97 -0.84 -6.88
CA GLY A 340 11.94 -1.80 -5.77
C GLY A 340 12.29 -1.14 -4.43
N GLY A 341 13.31 -0.29 -4.41
CA GLY A 341 13.69 0.49 -3.23
C GLY A 341 12.58 1.43 -2.74
N GLN A 342 11.85 2.07 -3.65
CA GLN A 342 10.66 2.87 -3.31
C GLN A 342 9.58 2.02 -2.62
N ALA A 343 9.27 0.86 -3.20
CA ALA A 343 8.27 -0.04 -2.62
C ALA A 343 8.69 -0.49 -1.22
N SER A 344 9.97 -0.88 -1.04
CA SER A 344 10.53 -1.24 0.28
C SER A 344 10.44 -0.07 1.27
N ALA A 345 10.72 1.17 0.85
CA ALA A 345 10.64 2.35 1.73
C ALA A 345 9.20 2.58 2.23
N VAL A 346 8.19 2.48 1.35
CA VAL A 346 6.77 2.60 1.74
C VAL A 346 6.38 1.48 2.70
N MET A 347 6.69 0.21 2.36
CA MET A 347 6.32 -0.94 3.18
C MET A 347 7.02 -0.94 4.55
N MET A 348 8.26 -0.48 4.62
CA MET A 348 8.97 -0.27 5.88
C MET A 348 8.30 0.84 6.70
N GLY A 349 7.84 1.92 6.06
CA GLY A 349 7.03 2.95 6.71
C GLY A 349 5.75 2.38 7.33
N PHE A 350 5.04 1.47 6.64
CA PHE A 350 3.86 0.79 7.17
C PHE A 350 4.18 0.00 8.44
N PHE A 351 5.29 -0.74 8.44
CA PHE A 351 5.71 -1.54 9.60
C PHE A 351 6.14 -0.66 10.78
N ILE A 352 6.89 0.41 10.53
CA ILE A 352 7.40 1.32 11.57
C ILE A 352 6.29 2.21 12.16
N SER A 353 5.20 2.44 11.42
CA SER A 353 4.09 3.32 11.80
C SER A 353 3.58 3.12 13.24
N PRO A 354 3.19 1.90 13.70
CA PRO A 354 2.72 1.72 15.06
C PRO A 354 3.82 1.88 16.10
N LEU A 355 5.09 1.62 15.78
CA LEU A 355 6.19 1.83 16.71
C LEU A 355 6.32 3.30 17.09
N LEU A 356 6.18 4.20 16.12
CA LEU A 356 6.25 5.64 16.35
C LEU A 356 4.94 6.16 16.97
N SER A 357 3.81 5.89 16.34
CA SER A 357 2.53 6.45 16.75
C SER A 357 2.06 5.94 18.12
N GLN A 358 2.25 4.63 18.41
CA GLN A 358 1.86 4.06 19.70
C GLN A 358 2.77 4.51 20.85
N SER A 359 4.07 4.69 20.59
CA SER A 359 4.98 5.25 21.62
C SER A 359 4.55 6.64 22.04
N ILE A 360 4.13 7.48 21.09
CA ILE A 360 3.62 8.83 21.38
C ILE A 360 2.25 8.75 22.07
N ALA A 361 1.36 7.90 21.58
CA ALA A 361 0.03 7.75 22.17
C ALA A 361 0.07 7.30 23.64
N LYS A 362 1.00 6.40 23.99
CA LYS A 362 1.22 5.94 25.38
C LYS A 362 1.77 7.00 26.32
N THR A 363 2.69 7.82 25.85
CA THR A 363 3.32 8.86 26.68
C THR A 363 2.47 10.12 26.78
N SER A 364 1.53 10.32 25.87
CA SER A 364 0.71 11.53 25.77
C SER A 364 -0.75 11.18 25.45
N SER A 365 -1.12 11.11 24.15
CA SER A 365 -2.46 10.74 23.68
C SER A 365 -2.44 10.41 22.19
N LEU A 366 -3.55 9.80 21.67
CA LEU A 366 -3.73 9.60 20.23
C LEU A 366 -3.83 10.93 19.48
N SER A 367 -4.44 11.97 20.07
CA SER A 367 -4.46 13.32 19.48
C SER A 367 -3.05 13.87 19.25
N VAL A 368 -2.14 13.71 20.20
CA VAL A 368 -0.73 14.15 20.07
C VAL A 368 -0.01 13.32 19.00
N ALA A 369 -0.32 12.04 18.87
CA ALA A 369 0.23 11.21 17.78
C ALA A 369 -0.20 11.75 16.40
N PHE A 370 -1.47 12.16 16.23
CA PHE A 370 -1.94 12.80 14.99
C PHE A 370 -1.28 14.17 14.75
N PHE A 371 -1.11 15.01 15.78
CA PHE A 371 -0.37 16.28 15.64
C PHE A 371 1.08 16.06 15.24
N THR A 372 1.75 15.05 15.80
CA THR A 372 3.12 14.70 15.41
C THR A 372 3.17 14.22 13.94
N GLY A 373 2.20 13.42 13.52
CA GLY A 373 2.05 13.02 12.11
C GLY A 373 1.82 14.23 11.19
N ALA A 374 0.99 15.19 11.61
CA ALA A 374 0.78 16.45 10.89
C ALA A 374 2.09 17.25 10.74
N LEU A 375 2.88 17.35 11.81
CA LEU A 375 4.17 18.04 11.79
C LEU A 375 5.16 17.36 10.84
N LEU A 376 5.24 16.01 10.85
CA LEU A 376 6.08 15.26 9.93
C LEU A 376 5.69 15.52 8.47
N LEU A 377 4.41 15.48 8.14
CA LEU A 377 3.89 15.75 6.80
C LEU A 377 4.16 17.19 6.37
N LEU A 378 3.98 18.15 7.26
CA LEU A 378 4.26 19.56 7.01
C LEU A 378 5.75 19.81 6.78
N THR A 379 6.61 19.16 7.55
CA THR A 379 8.07 19.23 7.37
C THR A 379 8.47 18.74 5.98
N VAL A 380 7.94 17.59 5.53
CA VAL A 380 8.20 17.08 4.17
C VAL A 380 7.68 18.06 3.10
N SER A 381 6.48 18.60 3.28
CA SER A 381 5.91 19.62 2.39
C SER A 381 6.82 20.86 2.28
N MET A 382 7.30 21.38 3.42
CA MET A 382 8.22 22.53 3.46
C MET A 382 9.56 22.22 2.81
N MET A 383 10.11 21.03 3.00
CA MET A 383 11.37 20.60 2.38
C MET A 383 11.28 20.62 0.84
N PHE A 384 10.19 20.11 0.26
CA PHE A 384 9.95 20.23 -1.17
C PHE A 384 9.75 21.69 -1.61
N GLY A 385 9.10 22.52 -0.80
CA GLY A 385 8.93 23.95 -1.05
C GLY A 385 10.25 24.70 -1.10
N LEU A 386 11.11 24.51 -0.11
CA LEU A 386 12.45 25.12 -0.03
C LEU A 386 13.34 24.69 -1.21
N ARG A 387 13.36 23.41 -1.55
CA ARG A 387 14.13 22.91 -2.70
C ARG A 387 13.67 23.54 -4.02
N ARG A 388 12.37 23.74 -4.20
CA ARG A 388 11.83 24.40 -5.37
C ARG A 388 12.28 25.86 -5.47
N ILE A 389 12.35 26.58 -4.35
CA ILE A 389 12.81 27.98 -4.30
C ILE A 389 14.30 28.06 -4.66
N VAL A 390 15.14 27.20 -4.07
CA VAL A 390 16.59 27.18 -4.28
C VAL A 390 16.95 26.83 -5.74
N ARG A 391 16.19 25.96 -6.41
CA ARG A 391 16.45 25.55 -7.80
C ARG A 391 15.93 26.51 -8.87
N ARG A 392 15.08 27.47 -8.53
CA ARG A 392 14.57 28.48 -9.49
C ARG A 392 15.61 29.46 -10.07
N PRO A 393 16.75 29.81 -9.42
CA PRO A 393 17.72 30.73 -9.98
C PRO A 393 18.45 30.22 -11.22
N GLU A 394 18.63 28.87 -11.39
CA GLU A 394 19.47 28.35 -12.49
C GLU A 394 18.76 28.27 -13.86
N ALA A 395 17.46 28.54 -13.94
CA ALA A 395 16.70 28.49 -15.19
C ALA A 395 16.49 29.87 -15.85
N ARG A 396 17.15 30.91 -15.38
CA ARG A 396 17.07 32.30 -15.93
C ARG A 396 18.37 32.86 -16.43
N THR A 397 19.42 32.07 -16.53
CA THR A 397 20.65 32.37 -17.29
C THR A 397 20.79 31.38 -18.44
#